data_4416a9fea25d4c4ad5ae6255197283cd
#
_entry.id   4416a9fea25d4c4ad5ae6255197283cd
#
_cell.length_a   1.000
_cell.length_b   1.000
_cell.length_c   1.000
_cell.angle_alpha   90.00
_cell.angle_beta   90.00
_cell.angle_gamma   90.00
#
_symmetry.space_group_name_H-M   'P 1'
#
loop_
_entity.id
_entity.type
_entity.pdbx_description
1 polymer ?
#
loop_
_entity_poly.entity_id
_entity_poly.type
_entity_poly.pdbx_seq_one_letter_code
_entity_poly.pdbx_strand_id
1 'polypeptide(L)'
;MTVVVVGGGISGLAAAYFLSQDGVAVTVIDSARELGGKLRTSEVGGVSVDEGAEAFLVRRPEAHDLVDRLGLAAELVNPRSTKAAIWSRGQLRQMPDRTVMGLPSDVGTLRGVLSSGELARVRADEWLPGDPPGEDISVGRWVRRRMGAAVVDRLIDPMLGGVYAGRADDLSLAATLPQLPRNERSALRAARRALLGSPSAGTPIFATLRGGLGALPAALTAAITRRGGMVIAGRTVRQIRRTETGWRVIHGSVDDELTLDAAAVICATPASAASRLLFTVAQSAGVELASIDSASLAIVTTAWLAGDVPAAGISGYLVPATYRRPVKAVSLSSAKW
;
A
#
# COMPACT_ATOMS: atom_id res chain seq x y z
N MET A 1 -11.79 21.77 24.02
CA MET A 1 -12.61 21.09 22.98
C MET A 1 -11.89 19.82 22.58
N THR A 2 -12.59 18.67 22.60
CA THR A 2 -11.99 17.37 22.31
C THR A 2 -12.28 16.97 20.87
N VAL A 3 -11.29 16.43 20.16
CA VAL A 3 -11.45 15.78 18.86
C VAL A 3 -11.43 14.26 19.07
N VAL A 4 -12.46 13.56 18.56
CA VAL A 4 -12.48 12.09 18.59
C VAL A 4 -12.00 11.56 17.25
N VAL A 5 -11.01 10.66 17.27
CA VAL A 5 -10.49 9.95 16.10
C VAL A 5 -11.00 8.52 16.15
N VAL A 6 -11.77 8.13 15.16
CA VAL A 6 -12.34 6.78 15.02
C VAL A 6 -11.44 5.98 14.08
N GLY A 7 -10.75 4.98 14.65
CA GLY A 7 -9.77 4.14 13.97
C GLY A 7 -8.35 4.38 14.47
N GLY A 8 -7.75 3.37 15.08
CA GLY A 8 -6.38 3.36 15.63
C GLY A 8 -5.35 2.77 14.66
N GLY A 9 -5.61 2.79 13.35
CA GLY A 9 -4.61 2.52 12.33
C GLY A 9 -3.62 3.67 12.19
N ILE A 10 -2.59 3.51 11.36
CA ILE A 10 -1.53 4.52 11.18
C ILE A 10 -2.10 5.92 10.84
N SER A 11 -3.14 6.01 10.02
CA SER A 11 -3.76 7.30 9.64
C SER A 11 -4.41 8.00 10.82
N GLY A 12 -5.18 7.26 11.65
CA GLY A 12 -5.84 7.82 12.82
C GLY A 12 -4.84 8.18 13.92
N LEU A 13 -3.86 7.33 14.17
CA LEU A 13 -2.80 7.62 15.16
C LEU A 13 -1.95 8.81 14.75
N ALA A 14 -1.60 8.94 13.46
CA ALA A 14 -0.86 10.10 12.95
C ALA A 14 -1.70 11.40 13.10
N ALA A 15 -2.99 11.37 12.74
CA ALA A 15 -3.88 12.50 12.91
C ALA A 15 -3.98 12.94 14.38
N ALA A 16 -4.18 11.98 15.29
CA ALA A 16 -4.22 12.25 16.72
C ALA A 16 -2.89 12.80 17.26
N TYR A 17 -1.77 12.26 16.79
CA TYR A 17 -0.44 12.74 17.15
C TYR A 17 -0.24 14.20 16.76
N PHE A 18 -0.51 14.58 15.52
CA PHE A 18 -0.36 15.95 15.07
C PHE A 18 -1.29 16.91 15.82
N LEU A 19 -2.55 16.56 16.02
CA LEU A 19 -3.48 17.35 16.83
C LEU A 19 -2.97 17.53 18.26
N SER A 20 -2.43 16.48 18.87
CA SER A 20 -1.88 16.55 20.23
C SER A 20 -0.62 17.44 20.32
N GLN A 21 0.16 17.56 19.23
CA GLN A 21 1.29 18.48 19.16
C GLN A 21 0.82 19.96 19.21
N ASP A 22 -0.33 20.23 18.60
CA ASP A 22 -0.93 21.57 18.57
C ASP A 22 -1.77 21.87 19.83
N GLY A 23 -1.67 21.05 20.87
CA GLY A 23 -2.37 21.22 22.13
C GLY A 23 -3.87 20.87 22.09
N VAL A 24 -4.35 20.24 21.03
CA VAL A 24 -5.74 19.81 20.93
C VAL A 24 -5.96 18.55 21.77
N ALA A 25 -6.97 18.54 22.62
CA ALA A 25 -7.36 17.34 23.35
C ALA A 25 -7.91 16.30 22.36
N VAL A 26 -7.34 15.10 22.35
CA VAL A 26 -7.71 14.03 21.41
C VAL A 26 -8.08 12.74 22.15
N THR A 27 -9.05 12.02 21.59
CA THR A 27 -9.38 10.67 21.99
C THR A 27 -9.42 9.77 20.77
N VAL A 28 -8.57 8.74 20.74
CA VAL A 28 -8.58 7.71 19.69
C VAL A 28 -9.40 6.52 20.16
N ILE A 29 -10.30 6.01 19.32
CA ILE A 29 -11.10 4.81 19.61
C ILE A 29 -10.90 3.80 18.48
N ASP A 30 -10.56 2.56 18.85
CA ASP A 30 -10.46 1.45 17.91
C ASP A 30 -11.15 0.19 18.43
N SER A 31 -11.78 -0.56 17.53
CA SER A 31 -12.43 -1.83 17.84
C SER A 31 -11.44 -2.96 18.16
N ALA A 32 -10.24 -2.89 17.61
CA ALA A 32 -9.18 -3.85 17.89
C ALA A 32 -8.57 -3.60 19.28
N ARG A 33 -8.15 -4.68 19.95
CA ARG A 33 -7.41 -4.58 21.23
C ARG A 33 -6.00 -4.04 21.02
N GLU A 34 -5.41 -4.33 19.87
CA GLU A 34 -4.10 -3.85 19.46
C GLU A 34 -4.26 -2.81 18.35
N LEU A 35 -3.63 -1.66 18.54
CA LEU A 35 -3.63 -0.58 17.55
C LEU A 35 -2.63 -0.83 16.44
N GLY A 36 -2.76 -0.08 15.35
CA GLY A 36 -1.85 -0.15 14.22
C GLY A 36 -2.53 -0.52 12.91
N GLY A 37 -3.69 -1.16 12.97
CA GLY A 37 -4.44 -1.55 11.78
C GLY A 37 -3.66 -2.55 10.92
N LYS A 38 -3.11 -2.09 9.80
CA LYS A 38 -2.30 -2.92 8.89
C LYS A 38 -0.80 -2.92 9.22
N LEU A 39 -0.37 -2.18 10.24
CA LEU A 39 0.98 -2.22 10.79
C LEU A 39 0.99 -3.07 12.05
N ARG A 40 1.10 -4.37 11.87
CA ARG A 40 1.14 -5.35 12.95
C ARG A 40 2.40 -6.19 12.81
N THR A 41 3.00 -6.50 13.93
CA THR A 41 4.19 -7.34 14.01
C THR A 41 3.89 -8.50 14.97
N SER A 42 4.29 -9.69 14.61
CA SER A 42 4.20 -10.88 15.45
C SER A 42 5.52 -11.64 15.47
N GLU A 43 5.61 -12.67 16.28
CA GLU A 43 6.77 -13.54 16.36
C GLU A 43 6.48 -14.87 15.67
N VAL A 44 7.33 -15.24 14.71
CA VAL A 44 7.27 -16.52 14.01
C VAL A 44 8.63 -17.18 14.06
N GLY A 45 8.73 -18.33 14.73
CA GLY A 45 10.00 -19.06 14.89
C GLY A 45 11.08 -18.27 15.64
N GLY A 46 10.70 -17.43 16.60
CA GLY A 46 11.64 -16.58 17.37
C GLY A 46 12.11 -15.32 16.63
N VAL A 47 11.47 -14.98 15.49
CA VAL A 47 11.81 -13.79 14.70
C VAL A 47 10.61 -12.87 14.61
N SER A 48 10.82 -11.58 14.85
CA SER A 48 9.80 -10.54 14.66
C SER A 48 9.52 -10.34 13.17
N VAL A 49 8.26 -10.43 12.76
CA VAL A 49 7.83 -10.29 11.37
C VAL A 49 6.60 -9.38 11.26
N ASP A 50 6.54 -8.58 10.20
CA ASP A 50 5.37 -7.78 9.89
C ASP A 50 4.27 -8.66 9.26
N GLU A 51 3.08 -8.65 9.84
CA GLU A 51 1.90 -9.39 9.35
C GLU A 51 1.14 -8.63 8.23
N GLY A 52 1.54 -7.41 7.94
CA GLY A 52 0.88 -6.53 7.00
C GLY A 52 1.88 -5.79 6.10
N ALA A 53 1.90 -4.48 6.20
CA ALA A 53 2.87 -3.67 5.48
C ALA A 53 4.24 -3.77 6.16
N GLU A 54 5.26 -4.18 5.41
CA GLU A 54 6.63 -4.37 5.92
C GLU A 54 7.57 -3.21 5.55
N ALA A 55 7.14 -2.28 4.71
CA ALA A 55 7.98 -1.17 4.23
C ALA A 55 7.15 0.00 3.73
N PHE A 56 7.77 1.18 3.69
CA PHE A 56 7.22 2.37 3.05
C PHE A 56 8.15 2.91 1.96
N LEU A 57 7.60 3.76 1.08
CA LEU A 57 8.36 4.36 -0.03
C LEU A 57 9.21 5.53 0.45
N VAL A 58 10.53 5.44 0.28
CA VAL A 58 11.50 6.48 0.67
C VAL A 58 11.27 7.81 -0.06
N ARG A 59 10.78 7.77 -1.29
CA ARG A 59 10.48 8.98 -2.08
C ARG A 59 9.31 9.82 -1.55
N ARG A 60 8.57 9.30 -0.55
CA ARG A 60 7.48 10.00 0.12
C ARG A 60 7.98 10.56 1.45
N PRO A 61 8.07 11.89 1.60
CA PRO A 61 8.64 12.50 2.79
C PRO A 61 7.79 12.25 4.04
N GLU A 62 6.48 12.06 3.89
CA GLU A 62 5.53 12.01 5.00
C GLU A 62 5.87 10.92 6.02
N ALA A 63 6.31 9.74 5.53
CA ALA A 63 6.69 8.64 6.43
C ALA A 63 8.03 8.91 7.13
N HIS A 64 9.00 9.47 6.41
CA HIS A 64 10.28 9.88 7.01
C HIS A 64 10.09 10.95 8.07
N ASP A 65 9.34 12.01 7.75
CA ASP A 65 9.05 13.10 8.69
C ASP A 65 8.38 12.58 9.97
N LEU A 66 7.48 11.61 9.83
CA LEU A 66 6.84 11.00 10.99
C LEU A 66 7.83 10.19 11.83
N VAL A 67 8.68 9.39 11.19
CA VAL A 67 9.73 8.60 11.86
C VAL A 67 10.71 9.53 12.61
N ASP A 68 11.15 10.62 11.98
CA ASP A 68 12.05 11.60 12.57
C ASP A 68 11.41 12.29 13.79
N ARG A 69 10.16 12.74 13.66
CA ARG A 69 9.40 13.36 14.76
C ARG A 69 9.18 12.44 15.96
N LEU A 70 9.14 11.13 15.72
CA LEU A 70 9.02 10.13 16.77
C LEU A 70 10.37 9.71 17.37
N GLY A 71 11.49 10.23 16.85
CA GLY A 71 12.84 9.90 17.30
C GLY A 71 13.32 8.51 16.87
N LEU A 72 12.71 7.95 15.80
CA LEU A 72 13.01 6.61 15.30
C LEU A 72 13.95 6.58 14.09
N ALA A 73 14.59 7.71 13.73
CA ALA A 73 15.47 7.81 12.56
C ALA A 73 16.63 6.80 12.59
N ALA A 74 17.19 6.52 13.77
CA ALA A 74 18.27 5.55 13.93
C ALA A 74 17.85 4.09 13.70
N GLU A 75 16.54 3.84 13.72
CA GLU A 75 15.96 2.50 13.50
C GLU A 75 15.63 2.24 12.02
N LEU A 76 15.82 3.23 11.15
CA LEU A 76 15.56 3.07 9.72
C LEU A 76 16.52 2.07 9.09
N VAL A 77 15.98 1.13 8.32
CA VAL A 77 16.71 0.10 7.60
C VAL A 77 16.25 0.06 6.14
N ASN A 78 17.22 -0.04 5.23
CA ASN A 78 16.95 -0.21 3.81
C ASN A 78 17.15 -1.67 3.39
N PRO A 79 16.44 -2.15 2.37
CA PRO A 79 16.61 -3.52 1.87
C PRO A 79 18.04 -3.77 1.39
N ARG A 80 18.62 -4.92 1.76
CA ARG A 80 19.92 -5.40 1.24
C ARG A 80 19.81 -5.79 -0.23
N SER A 81 18.65 -6.28 -0.63
CA SER A 81 18.37 -6.69 -2.01
C SER A 81 17.02 -6.17 -2.45
N THR A 82 16.98 -5.53 -3.61
CA THR A 82 15.77 -5.14 -4.32
C THR A 82 15.53 -6.00 -5.56
N LYS A 83 16.40 -7.00 -5.80
CA LYS A 83 16.25 -7.91 -6.93
C LYS A 83 15.02 -8.78 -6.72
N ALA A 84 14.05 -8.64 -7.59
CA ALA A 84 12.84 -9.45 -7.60
C ALA A 84 12.82 -10.38 -8.81
N ALA A 85 12.06 -11.45 -8.71
CA ALA A 85 11.80 -12.36 -9.83
C ALA A 85 10.31 -12.40 -10.18
N ILE A 86 10.03 -12.99 -11.31
CA ILE A 86 8.67 -13.28 -11.76
C ILE A 86 8.60 -14.72 -12.27
N TRP A 87 7.54 -15.42 -11.92
CA TRP A 87 7.26 -16.73 -12.47
C TRP A 87 6.79 -16.60 -13.91
N SER A 88 7.60 -16.98 -14.85
CA SER A 88 7.27 -16.88 -16.27
C SER A 88 7.79 -18.08 -17.04
N ARG A 89 6.94 -18.68 -17.88
CA ARG A 89 7.30 -19.79 -18.78
C ARG A 89 7.90 -20.97 -18.01
N GLY A 90 7.32 -21.31 -16.86
CA GLY A 90 7.73 -22.47 -16.05
C GLY A 90 8.98 -22.30 -15.19
N GLN A 91 9.54 -21.07 -15.11
CA GLN A 91 10.76 -20.77 -14.35
C GLN A 91 10.65 -19.42 -13.64
N LEU A 92 11.44 -19.25 -12.57
CA LEU A 92 11.71 -17.94 -12.01
C LEU A 92 12.66 -17.18 -12.94
N ARG A 93 12.25 -15.99 -13.35
CA ARG A 93 13.02 -15.08 -14.20
C ARG A 93 13.22 -13.77 -13.47
N GLN A 94 14.39 -13.17 -13.64
CA GLN A 94 14.63 -11.85 -13.07
C GLN A 94 13.60 -10.85 -13.61
N MET A 95 13.07 -10.05 -12.69
CA MET A 95 12.18 -8.94 -13.06
C MET A 95 12.94 -7.98 -13.96
N PRO A 96 12.34 -7.53 -15.07
CA PRO A 96 12.99 -6.56 -15.94
C PRO A 96 13.31 -5.26 -15.21
N ASP A 97 14.53 -4.78 -15.39
CA ASP A 97 14.96 -3.50 -14.87
C ASP A 97 14.30 -2.35 -15.67
N ARG A 98 14.34 -1.13 -15.09
CA ARG A 98 13.85 0.09 -15.76
C ARG A 98 12.39 0.00 -16.19
N THR A 99 11.53 -0.44 -15.27
CA THR A 99 10.08 -0.45 -15.45
C THR A 99 9.38 0.58 -14.58
N VAL A 100 8.26 1.10 -15.03
CA VAL A 100 7.33 1.91 -14.24
C VAL A 100 6.16 1.03 -13.84
N MET A 101 6.18 0.47 -12.63
CA MET A 101 5.16 -0.48 -12.16
C MET A 101 4.90 -1.65 -13.13
N GLY A 102 5.99 -2.23 -13.66
CA GLY A 102 5.92 -3.30 -14.64
C GLY A 102 5.79 -2.84 -16.09
N LEU A 103 5.52 -1.56 -16.37
CA LEU A 103 5.52 -1.01 -17.72
C LEU A 103 6.98 -0.83 -18.19
N PRO A 104 7.43 -1.56 -19.22
CA PRO A 104 8.83 -1.52 -19.64
C PRO A 104 9.20 -0.23 -20.36
N SER A 105 10.42 0.23 -20.15
CA SER A 105 11.02 1.34 -20.89
C SER A 105 12.05 0.87 -21.92
N ASP A 106 12.49 -0.38 -21.83
CA ASP A 106 13.47 -0.99 -22.73
C ASP A 106 13.07 -2.42 -23.08
N VAL A 107 12.98 -2.69 -24.38
CA VAL A 107 12.63 -4.01 -24.91
C VAL A 107 13.72 -5.05 -24.62
N GLY A 108 14.98 -4.62 -24.54
CA GLY A 108 16.11 -5.51 -24.27
C GLY A 108 16.00 -6.25 -22.95
N THR A 109 15.45 -5.59 -21.91
CA THR A 109 15.29 -6.15 -20.57
C THR A 109 14.20 -7.21 -20.46
N LEU A 110 13.35 -7.34 -21.47
CA LEU A 110 12.22 -8.28 -21.50
C LEU A 110 12.62 -9.69 -22.02
N ARG A 111 13.86 -9.86 -22.44
CA ARG A 111 14.36 -11.16 -22.91
C ARG A 111 14.26 -12.20 -21.80
N GLY A 112 13.76 -13.38 -22.15
CA GLY A 112 13.51 -14.45 -21.19
C GLY A 112 12.12 -14.42 -20.54
N VAL A 113 11.52 -13.25 -20.34
CA VAL A 113 10.12 -13.12 -19.88
C VAL A 113 9.16 -13.26 -21.05
N LEU A 114 9.46 -12.59 -22.16
CA LEU A 114 8.66 -12.58 -23.37
C LEU A 114 9.31 -13.42 -24.49
N SER A 115 8.49 -13.98 -25.36
CA SER A 115 8.92 -14.66 -26.58
C SER A 115 9.35 -13.66 -27.66
N SER A 116 10.01 -14.13 -28.72
CA SER A 116 10.47 -13.28 -29.83
C SER A 116 9.33 -12.51 -30.51
N GLY A 117 8.17 -13.17 -30.73
CA GLY A 117 6.99 -12.52 -31.32
C GLY A 117 6.40 -11.46 -30.40
N GLU A 118 6.35 -11.72 -29.08
CA GLU A 118 5.89 -10.75 -28.09
C GLU A 118 6.84 -9.55 -27.99
N LEU A 119 8.16 -9.78 -28.07
CA LEU A 119 9.15 -8.70 -28.14
C LEU A 119 8.99 -7.84 -29.39
N ALA A 120 8.72 -8.45 -30.54
CA ALA A 120 8.45 -7.73 -31.81
C ALA A 120 7.19 -6.84 -31.63
N ARG A 121 6.16 -7.35 -30.97
CA ARG A 121 4.93 -6.59 -30.69
C ARG A 121 5.20 -5.38 -29.78
N VAL A 122 6.05 -5.54 -28.75
CA VAL A 122 6.44 -4.40 -27.88
C VAL A 122 7.24 -3.37 -28.68
N ARG A 123 8.18 -3.79 -29.53
CA ARG A 123 8.95 -2.87 -30.39
C ARG A 123 8.06 -2.05 -31.34
N ALA A 124 7.00 -2.68 -31.85
CA ALA A 124 6.07 -2.02 -32.76
C ALA A 124 5.32 -0.85 -32.12
N ASP A 125 5.24 -0.79 -30.77
CA ASP A 125 4.55 0.29 -30.04
C ASP A 125 5.01 1.70 -30.44
N GLU A 126 6.29 1.88 -30.76
CA GLU A 126 6.83 3.19 -31.12
C GLU A 126 6.34 3.73 -32.50
N TRP A 127 5.94 2.83 -33.40
CA TRP A 127 5.46 3.15 -34.74
C TRP A 127 3.95 2.95 -34.94
N LEU A 128 3.31 2.20 -34.04
CA LEU A 128 1.86 1.96 -34.16
C LEU A 128 1.09 3.29 -34.10
N PRO A 129 0.15 3.50 -35.04
CA PRO A 129 -0.75 4.64 -35.00
C PRO A 129 -1.68 4.54 -33.76
N GLY A 130 -2.32 5.64 -33.44
CA GLY A 130 -3.29 5.75 -32.35
C GLY A 130 -3.11 7.03 -31.56
N ASP A 131 -4.09 7.30 -30.73
CA ASP A 131 -4.13 8.48 -29.90
C ASP A 131 -3.48 8.25 -28.53
N PRO A 132 -3.07 9.30 -27.84
CA PRO A 132 -2.74 9.26 -26.43
C PRO A 132 -3.90 8.67 -25.58
N PRO A 133 -3.66 8.24 -24.34
CA PRO A 133 -4.67 7.55 -23.53
C PRO A 133 -5.95 8.37 -23.19
N GLY A 134 -5.98 9.67 -23.51
CA GLY A 134 -7.13 10.52 -23.25
C GLY A 134 -7.29 10.89 -21.77
N GLU A 135 -8.53 11.19 -21.34
CA GLU A 135 -8.80 11.63 -19.97
C GLU A 135 -8.51 10.54 -18.95
N ASP A 136 -9.09 9.37 -19.09
CA ASP A 136 -8.76 8.18 -18.31
C ASP A 136 -9.11 6.89 -19.05
N ILE A 137 -8.31 5.86 -18.82
CA ILE A 137 -8.46 4.52 -19.38
C ILE A 137 -7.83 3.54 -18.39
N SER A 138 -8.27 2.27 -18.36
CA SER A 138 -7.58 1.29 -17.55
C SER A 138 -6.17 1.00 -18.07
N VAL A 139 -5.24 0.75 -17.13
CA VAL A 139 -3.83 0.43 -17.44
C VAL A 139 -3.78 -0.76 -18.39
N GLY A 140 -4.52 -1.83 -18.10
CA GLY A 140 -4.53 -3.04 -18.90
C GLY A 140 -5.01 -2.81 -20.31
N ARG A 141 -6.11 -2.06 -20.50
CA ARG A 141 -6.66 -1.75 -21.82
C ARG A 141 -5.66 -0.97 -22.67
N TRP A 142 -5.03 0.06 -22.12
CA TRP A 142 -4.07 0.87 -22.83
C TRP A 142 -2.83 0.06 -23.23
N VAL A 143 -2.24 -0.68 -22.28
CA VAL A 143 -1.02 -1.44 -22.55
C VAL A 143 -1.28 -2.63 -23.49
N ARG A 144 -2.43 -3.33 -23.39
CA ARG A 144 -2.79 -4.39 -24.36
C ARG A 144 -2.85 -3.87 -25.79
N ARG A 145 -3.45 -2.69 -25.99
CA ARG A 145 -3.51 -2.04 -27.31
C ARG A 145 -2.13 -1.70 -27.85
N ARG A 146 -1.24 -1.24 -27.00
CA ARG A 146 0.10 -0.75 -27.37
C ARG A 146 1.14 -1.87 -27.47
N MET A 147 1.24 -2.71 -26.46
CA MET A 147 2.33 -3.69 -26.30
C MET A 147 1.87 -5.15 -26.38
N GLY A 148 0.57 -5.40 -26.39
CA GLY A 148 0.00 -6.75 -26.40
C GLY A 148 -0.29 -7.30 -25.00
N ALA A 149 -1.03 -8.43 -24.97
CA ALA A 149 -1.52 -9.04 -23.74
C ALA A 149 -0.40 -9.56 -22.83
N ALA A 150 0.67 -10.10 -23.42
CA ALA A 150 1.76 -10.71 -22.66
C ALA A 150 2.46 -9.75 -21.69
N VAL A 151 2.59 -8.46 -22.02
CA VAL A 151 3.16 -7.44 -21.15
C VAL A 151 2.22 -7.21 -19.94
N VAL A 152 0.92 -7.10 -20.21
CA VAL A 152 -0.05 -6.93 -19.12
C VAL A 152 -0.05 -8.14 -18.22
N ASP A 153 -0.23 -9.31 -18.77
CA ASP A 153 -0.46 -10.55 -18.02
C ASP A 153 0.76 -11.02 -17.22
N ARG A 154 1.98 -10.75 -17.73
CA ARG A 154 3.21 -11.24 -17.09
C ARG A 154 4.01 -10.19 -16.34
N LEU A 155 3.78 -8.91 -16.56
CA LEU A 155 4.57 -7.86 -15.91
C LEU A 155 3.70 -6.89 -15.14
N ILE A 156 2.69 -6.29 -15.78
CA ILE A 156 1.91 -5.21 -15.18
C ILE A 156 0.92 -5.76 -14.15
N ASP A 157 0.11 -6.73 -14.53
CA ASP A 157 -0.92 -7.30 -13.65
C ASP A 157 -0.34 -7.92 -12.36
N PRO A 158 0.78 -8.68 -12.41
CA PRO A 158 1.42 -9.15 -11.18
C PRO A 158 1.97 -8.03 -10.30
N MET A 159 2.55 -6.99 -10.89
CA MET A 159 3.09 -5.84 -10.15
C MET A 159 1.97 -5.01 -9.52
N LEU A 160 0.97 -4.63 -10.30
CA LEU A 160 -0.16 -3.85 -9.81
C LEU A 160 -1.01 -4.65 -8.83
N GLY A 161 -1.21 -5.94 -9.09
CA GLY A 161 -1.92 -6.85 -8.19
C GLY A 161 -1.22 -7.02 -6.84
N GLY A 162 0.12 -6.96 -6.82
CA GLY A 162 0.91 -6.96 -5.58
C GLY A 162 0.79 -5.67 -4.78
N VAL A 163 0.65 -4.51 -5.45
CA VAL A 163 0.60 -3.19 -4.80
C VAL A 163 -0.83 -2.76 -4.47
N TYR A 164 -1.76 -2.92 -5.41
CA TYR A 164 -3.13 -2.41 -5.29
C TYR A 164 -4.17 -3.50 -5.02
N ALA A 165 -3.78 -4.76 -5.04
CA ALA A 165 -4.66 -5.94 -4.98
C ALA A 165 -5.74 -6.01 -6.08
N GLY A 166 -5.71 -5.08 -7.04
CA GLY A 166 -6.59 -4.96 -8.19
C GLY A 166 -5.98 -5.54 -9.46
N ARG A 167 -6.78 -5.64 -10.51
CA ARG A 167 -6.33 -6.06 -11.84
C ARG A 167 -5.99 -4.86 -12.70
N ALA A 168 -5.00 -5.00 -13.57
CA ALA A 168 -4.59 -3.93 -14.47
C ALA A 168 -5.75 -3.44 -15.37
N ASP A 169 -6.69 -4.32 -15.71
CA ASP A 169 -7.86 -3.98 -16.54
C ASP A 169 -8.90 -3.12 -15.82
N ASP A 170 -8.88 -3.09 -14.48
CA ASP A 170 -9.83 -2.35 -13.64
C ASP A 170 -9.20 -1.07 -13.04
N LEU A 171 -7.88 -0.95 -13.08
CA LEU A 171 -7.15 0.16 -12.46
C LEU A 171 -7.01 1.34 -13.43
N SER A 172 -7.43 2.54 -13.00
CA SER A 172 -7.25 3.80 -13.71
C SER A 172 -5.77 4.08 -14.01
N LEU A 173 -5.44 4.36 -15.25
CA LEU A 173 -4.10 4.76 -15.67
C LEU A 173 -3.69 6.08 -14.99
N ALA A 174 -4.63 7.02 -14.86
CA ALA A 174 -4.39 8.31 -14.25
C ALA A 174 -4.01 8.21 -12.78
N ALA A 175 -4.77 7.41 -12.04
CA ALA A 175 -4.57 7.24 -10.59
C ALA A 175 -3.38 6.32 -10.28
N THR A 176 -3.17 5.28 -11.09
CA THR A 176 -2.16 4.25 -10.82
C THR A 176 -0.76 4.67 -11.27
N LEU A 177 -0.66 5.35 -12.40
CA LEU A 177 0.62 5.75 -13.04
C LEU A 177 0.63 7.26 -13.34
N PRO A 178 0.43 8.14 -12.33
CA PRO A 178 0.34 9.58 -12.54
C PRO A 178 1.61 10.22 -13.10
N GLN A 179 2.76 9.55 -12.98
CA GLN A 179 4.05 9.99 -13.51
C GLN A 179 4.18 9.81 -15.02
N LEU A 180 3.28 9.07 -15.69
CA LEU A 180 3.33 8.90 -17.13
C LEU A 180 2.79 10.15 -17.84
N PRO A 181 3.48 10.64 -18.89
CA PRO A 181 2.99 11.76 -19.71
C PRO A 181 1.73 11.33 -20.48
N ARG A 182 0.64 12.06 -20.26
CA ARG A 182 -0.69 11.75 -20.82
C ARG A 182 -0.82 12.05 -22.31
N ASN A 183 0.07 12.87 -22.84
CA ASN A 183 0.12 13.24 -24.26
C ASN A 183 0.99 12.31 -25.09
N GLU A 184 1.57 11.25 -24.50
CA GLU A 184 2.40 10.29 -25.21
C GLU A 184 1.58 9.08 -25.64
N ARG A 185 1.53 8.82 -26.95
CA ARG A 185 0.79 7.67 -27.50
C ARG A 185 1.51 6.33 -27.30
N SER A 186 2.86 6.34 -27.32
CA SER A 186 3.67 5.14 -27.12
C SER A 186 3.88 4.87 -25.64
N ALA A 187 3.46 3.69 -25.20
CA ALA A 187 3.64 3.26 -23.81
C ALA A 187 5.13 3.10 -23.45
N LEU A 188 5.95 2.64 -24.40
CA LEU A 188 7.39 2.51 -24.24
C LEU A 188 8.08 3.87 -24.04
N ARG A 189 7.71 4.88 -24.87
CA ARG A 189 8.23 6.24 -24.72
C ARG A 189 7.72 6.92 -23.47
N ALA A 190 6.45 6.71 -23.09
CA ALA A 190 5.89 7.21 -21.85
C ALA A 190 6.69 6.72 -20.64
N ALA A 191 6.98 5.41 -20.60
CA ALA A 191 7.78 4.82 -19.52
C ALA A 191 9.22 5.38 -19.51
N ARG A 192 9.86 5.55 -20.65
CA ARG A 192 11.20 6.18 -20.74
C ARG A 192 11.21 7.58 -20.16
N ARG A 193 10.24 8.42 -20.56
CA ARG A 193 10.13 9.81 -20.05
C ARG A 193 9.89 9.85 -18.55
N ALA A 194 9.03 8.98 -18.03
CA ALA A 194 8.75 8.90 -16.59
C ALA A 194 10.00 8.53 -15.78
N LEU A 195 10.91 7.74 -16.36
CA LEU A 195 12.15 7.34 -15.69
C LEU A 195 13.28 8.37 -15.78
N LEU A 196 13.19 9.36 -16.67
CA LEU A 196 14.21 10.43 -16.75
C LEU A 196 14.28 11.29 -15.49
N GLY A 197 13.16 11.41 -14.76
CA GLY A 197 13.10 12.12 -13.47
C GLY A 197 13.23 11.22 -12.25
N SER A 198 13.53 9.94 -12.43
CA SER A 198 13.68 9.00 -11.32
C SER A 198 15.03 9.13 -10.63
N PRO A 199 15.11 8.90 -9.31
CA PRO A 199 16.38 8.89 -8.59
C PRO A 199 17.39 7.95 -9.24
N SER A 200 18.69 8.27 -9.10
CA SER A 200 19.78 7.47 -9.64
C SER A 200 19.77 6.03 -9.12
N ALA A 201 20.32 5.12 -9.91
CA ALA A 201 20.54 3.73 -9.48
C ALA A 201 21.32 3.71 -8.16
N GLY A 202 20.79 2.98 -7.17
CA GLY A 202 21.37 2.90 -5.83
C GLY A 202 20.63 3.68 -4.73
N THR A 203 19.71 4.59 -5.09
CA THR A 203 18.84 5.21 -4.07
C THR A 203 17.83 4.17 -3.58
N PRO A 204 17.71 3.95 -2.25
CA PRO A 204 16.73 3.01 -1.71
C PRO A 204 15.30 3.42 -2.10
N ILE A 205 14.52 2.46 -2.57
CA ILE A 205 13.11 2.67 -2.92
C ILE A 205 12.23 2.50 -1.68
N PHE A 206 12.63 1.61 -0.79
CA PHE A 206 11.90 1.23 0.41
C PHE A 206 12.75 1.42 1.66
N ALA A 207 12.08 1.69 2.76
CA ALA A 207 12.65 1.62 4.10
C ALA A 207 11.67 0.92 5.04
N THR A 208 12.21 0.37 6.13
CA THR A 208 11.46 -0.16 7.26
C THR A 208 12.10 0.28 8.57
N LEU A 209 11.55 -0.15 9.69
CA LEU A 209 12.18 0.01 11.00
C LEU A 209 12.77 -1.32 11.45
N ARG A 210 13.87 -1.25 12.19
CA ARG A 210 14.44 -2.42 12.87
C ARG A 210 13.37 -3.03 13.79
N GLY A 211 13.08 -4.31 13.62
CA GLY A 211 12.02 -5.01 14.36
C GLY A 211 10.60 -4.85 13.78
N GLY A 212 10.45 -4.17 12.63
CA GLY A 212 9.20 -4.06 11.90
C GLY A 212 8.45 -2.74 12.06
N LEU A 213 7.51 -2.49 11.15
CA LEU A 213 6.71 -1.26 11.13
C LEU A 213 5.68 -1.17 12.27
N GLY A 214 5.42 -2.27 12.99
CA GLY A 214 4.58 -2.24 14.22
C GLY A 214 5.13 -1.35 15.33
N ALA A 215 6.40 -0.94 15.27
CA ALA A 215 6.97 0.05 16.17
C ALA A 215 6.34 1.46 16.04
N LEU A 216 5.87 1.84 14.83
CA LEU A 216 5.23 3.14 14.60
C LEU A 216 3.93 3.34 15.39
N PRO A 217 2.94 2.43 15.35
CA PRO A 217 1.74 2.54 16.17
C PRO A 217 2.04 2.65 17.68
N ALA A 218 3.00 1.88 18.16
CA ALA A 218 3.40 1.91 19.57
C ALA A 218 3.99 3.28 19.96
N ALA A 219 4.92 3.80 19.14
CA ALA A 219 5.53 5.11 19.38
C ALA A 219 4.53 6.25 19.30
N LEU A 220 3.61 6.22 18.34
CA LEU A 220 2.52 7.20 18.20
C LEU A 220 1.60 7.18 19.42
N THR A 221 1.17 5.99 19.84
CA THR A 221 0.31 5.82 21.02
C THR A 221 0.98 6.39 22.27
N ALA A 222 2.23 6.05 22.49
CA ALA A 222 3.00 6.60 23.61
C ALA A 222 3.14 8.12 23.55
N ALA A 223 3.39 8.68 22.34
CA ALA A 223 3.51 10.12 22.17
C ALA A 223 2.20 10.87 22.39
N ILE A 224 1.06 10.33 21.94
CA ILE A 224 -0.27 10.87 22.17
C ILE A 224 -0.58 10.88 23.67
N THR A 225 -0.36 9.76 24.36
CA THR A 225 -0.64 9.61 25.78
C THR A 225 0.23 10.53 26.65
N ARG A 226 1.52 10.67 26.35
CA ARG A 226 2.40 11.63 27.03
C ARG A 226 1.93 13.08 26.94
N ARG A 227 1.17 13.44 25.91
CA ARG A 227 0.58 14.78 25.72
C ARG A 227 -0.84 14.89 26.31
N GLY A 228 -1.29 13.91 27.08
CA GLY A 228 -2.62 13.90 27.69
C GLY A 228 -3.75 13.44 26.78
N GLY A 229 -3.45 12.95 25.57
CA GLY A 229 -4.42 12.32 24.70
C GLY A 229 -4.87 10.95 25.25
N MET A 230 -6.12 10.59 25.00
CA MET A 230 -6.71 9.33 25.42
C MET A 230 -6.72 8.32 24.27
N VAL A 231 -6.47 7.06 24.57
CA VAL A 231 -6.54 5.97 23.60
C VAL A 231 -7.40 4.84 24.17
N ILE A 232 -8.48 4.50 23.49
CA ILE A 232 -9.48 3.50 23.87
C ILE A 232 -9.43 2.37 22.84
N ALA A 233 -8.78 1.27 23.19
CA ALA A 233 -8.71 0.05 22.36
C ALA A 233 -9.79 -0.96 22.77
N GLY A 234 -10.18 -1.84 21.84
CA GLY A 234 -11.20 -2.87 22.07
C GLY A 234 -12.63 -2.34 22.16
N ARG A 235 -12.89 -1.14 21.66
CA ARG A 235 -14.21 -0.50 21.69
C ARG A 235 -14.67 -0.10 20.29
N THR A 236 -15.75 -0.68 19.83
CA THR A 236 -16.34 -0.38 18.52
C THR A 236 -17.15 0.91 18.58
N VAL A 237 -16.82 1.88 17.72
CA VAL A 237 -17.71 3.02 17.47
C VAL A 237 -18.87 2.54 16.61
N ARG A 238 -20.08 2.72 17.11
CA ARG A 238 -21.31 2.23 16.48
C ARG A 238 -22.07 3.32 15.74
N GLN A 239 -22.01 4.54 16.26
CA GLN A 239 -22.75 5.65 15.68
C GLN A 239 -22.06 6.99 15.97
N ILE A 240 -22.22 7.92 15.05
CA ILE A 240 -21.87 9.33 15.20
C ILE A 240 -23.17 10.12 14.99
N ARG A 241 -23.46 11.03 15.91
CA ARG A 241 -24.63 11.90 15.84
C ARG A 241 -24.20 13.35 15.91
N ARG A 242 -24.87 14.22 15.17
CA ARG A 242 -24.71 15.66 15.32
C ARG A 242 -25.47 16.13 16.55
N THR A 243 -24.88 17.07 17.29
CA THR A 243 -25.52 17.77 18.42
C THR A 243 -25.56 19.27 18.13
N GLU A 244 -26.17 20.06 18.97
CA GLU A 244 -26.21 21.52 18.81
C GLU A 244 -24.81 22.16 18.84
N THR A 245 -23.90 21.59 19.62
CA THR A 245 -22.57 22.15 19.88
C THR A 245 -21.41 21.33 19.28
N GLY A 246 -21.72 20.28 18.54
CA GLY A 246 -20.69 19.41 17.99
C GLY A 246 -21.19 18.02 17.60
N TRP A 247 -20.58 16.99 18.18
CA TRP A 247 -20.82 15.61 17.81
C TRP A 247 -20.90 14.74 19.06
N ARG A 248 -21.72 13.70 19.01
CA ARG A 248 -21.74 12.61 19.98
C ARG A 248 -21.31 11.30 19.32
N VAL A 249 -20.27 10.70 19.85
CA VAL A 249 -19.74 9.41 19.41
C VAL A 249 -20.23 8.32 20.38
N ILE A 250 -20.93 7.33 19.85
CA ILE A 250 -21.50 6.22 20.59
C ILE A 250 -20.60 5.01 20.34
N HIS A 251 -20.08 4.41 21.39
CA HIS A 251 -19.14 3.28 21.30
C HIS A 251 -19.39 2.22 22.38
N GLY A 252 -18.80 1.04 22.20
CA GLY A 252 -18.97 -0.11 23.08
C GLY A 252 -19.90 -1.17 22.51
N SER A 253 -20.30 -2.14 23.32
CA SER A 253 -21.31 -3.15 22.97
C SER A 253 -22.73 -2.58 23.06
N VAL A 254 -23.73 -3.37 22.66
CA VAL A 254 -25.15 -2.98 22.80
C VAL A 254 -25.53 -2.85 24.27
N ASP A 255 -24.98 -3.73 25.10
CA ASP A 255 -25.30 -3.83 26.54
C ASP A 255 -24.42 -2.92 27.41
N ASP A 256 -23.30 -2.39 26.82
CA ASP A 256 -22.36 -1.49 27.51
C ASP A 256 -22.06 -0.31 26.57
N GLU A 257 -23.11 0.50 26.34
CA GLU A 257 -23.03 1.68 25.48
C GLU A 257 -22.46 2.87 26.25
N LEU A 258 -21.39 3.44 25.71
CA LEU A 258 -20.75 4.63 26.21
C LEU A 258 -20.82 5.74 25.17
N THR A 259 -20.81 6.98 25.65
CA THR A 259 -20.88 8.17 24.79
C THR A 259 -19.73 9.13 25.07
N LEU A 260 -19.23 9.76 24.02
CA LEU A 260 -18.26 10.85 24.10
C LEU A 260 -18.77 12.03 23.25
N ASP A 261 -18.82 13.21 23.87
CA ASP A 261 -19.12 14.45 23.16
C ASP A 261 -17.80 15.04 22.60
N ALA A 262 -17.83 15.50 21.36
CA ALA A 262 -16.66 16.00 20.64
C ALA A 262 -16.99 17.27 19.85
N ALA A 263 -16.02 18.16 19.75
CA ALA A 263 -16.12 19.33 18.86
C ALA A 263 -15.99 18.92 17.36
N ALA A 264 -15.18 17.89 17.11
CA ALA A 264 -15.00 17.33 15.77
C ALA A 264 -14.72 15.82 15.85
N VAL A 265 -15.00 15.13 14.74
CA VAL A 265 -14.72 13.69 14.58
C VAL A 265 -13.89 13.48 13.33
N ILE A 266 -12.80 12.73 13.46
CA ILE A 266 -12.01 12.24 12.33
C ILE A 266 -12.33 10.75 12.14
N CYS A 267 -12.88 10.39 10.98
CA CYS A 267 -13.13 9.00 10.62
C CYS A 267 -11.93 8.44 9.85
N ALA A 268 -11.12 7.61 10.50
CA ALA A 268 -9.90 6.99 9.96
C ALA A 268 -10.04 5.47 9.84
N THR A 269 -11.27 4.99 9.66
CA THR A 269 -11.58 3.57 9.46
C THR A 269 -11.57 3.20 7.96
N PRO A 270 -11.49 1.91 7.61
CA PRO A 270 -11.67 1.46 6.23
C PRO A 270 -13.01 1.93 5.64
N ALA A 271 -13.07 2.08 4.31
CA ALA A 271 -14.20 2.65 3.58
C ALA A 271 -15.55 2.02 3.97
N SER A 272 -15.64 0.70 4.09
CA SER A 272 -16.86 0.00 4.47
C SER A 272 -17.34 0.31 5.89
N ALA A 273 -16.44 0.53 6.84
CA ALA A 273 -16.78 0.94 8.20
C ALA A 273 -17.14 2.43 8.25
N ALA A 274 -16.37 3.28 7.55
CA ALA A 274 -16.64 4.71 7.42
C ALA A 274 -18.02 4.96 6.78
N SER A 275 -18.36 4.22 5.73
CA SER A 275 -19.68 4.28 5.09
C SER A 275 -20.81 4.11 6.11
N ARG A 276 -20.77 3.05 6.92
CA ARG A 276 -21.80 2.79 7.94
C ARG A 276 -21.92 3.91 8.98
N LEU A 277 -20.78 4.44 9.43
CA LEU A 277 -20.76 5.51 10.43
C LEU A 277 -21.25 6.84 9.89
N LEU A 278 -20.92 7.15 8.63
CA LEU A 278 -21.23 8.44 8.01
C LEU A 278 -22.62 8.47 7.35
N PHE A 279 -23.24 7.31 7.09
CA PHE A 279 -24.50 7.23 6.36
C PHE A 279 -25.62 8.11 6.93
N THR A 280 -25.70 8.23 8.27
CA THR A 280 -26.74 9.01 8.96
C THR A 280 -26.41 10.51 9.07
N VAL A 281 -25.17 10.91 8.95
CA VAL A 281 -24.71 12.29 9.17
C VAL A 281 -24.16 12.97 7.91
N ALA A 282 -23.77 12.16 6.91
CA ALA A 282 -23.25 12.60 5.62
C ALA A 282 -23.59 11.52 4.57
N GLN A 283 -24.86 11.40 4.21
CA GLN A 283 -25.40 10.30 3.39
C GLN A 283 -24.67 10.14 2.05
N SER A 284 -24.38 11.23 1.33
CA SER A 284 -23.65 11.17 0.07
C SER A 284 -22.25 10.56 0.24
N ALA A 285 -21.51 10.97 1.26
CA ALA A 285 -20.21 10.38 1.57
C ALA A 285 -20.33 8.89 1.96
N GLY A 286 -21.40 8.53 2.70
CA GLY A 286 -21.66 7.14 3.05
C GLY A 286 -21.92 6.27 1.82
N VAL A 287 -22.65 6.75 0.84
CA VAL A 287 -22.93 6.04 -0.42
C VAL A 287 -21.66 5.87 -1.26
N GLU A 288 -20.89 6.93 -1.44
CA GLU A 288 -19.62 6.88 -2.19
C GLU A 288 -18.62 5.90 -1.56
N LEU A 289 -18.49 5.94 -0.24
CA LEU A 289 -17.61 5.01 0.48
C LEU A 289 -18.08 3.55 0.40
N ALA A 290 -19.40 3.31 0.29
CA ALA A 290 -19.94 1.97 0.11
C ALA A 290 -19.57 1.36 -1.25
N SER A 291 -19.34 2.19 -2.27
CA SER A 291 -18.94 1.75 -3.61
C SER A 291 -17.48 1.35 -3.73
N ILE A 292 -16.67 1.61 -2.70
CA ILE A 292 -15.25 1.26 -2.70
C ILE A 292 -15.07 -0.22 -2.32
N ASP A 293 -14.74 -1.03 -3.29
CA ASP A 293 -14.43 -2.44 -3.09
C ASP A 293 -13.11 -2.64 -2.32
N SER A 294 -13.10 -3.62 -1.43
CA SER A 294 -11.93 -4.02 -0.67
C SER A 294 -11.54 -5.45 -1.02
N ALA A 295 -10.28 -5.67 -1.35
CA ALA A 295 -9.75 -7.01 -1.57
C ALA A 295 -9.33 -7.67 -0.24
N SER A 296 -9.67 -8.94 -0.08
CA SER A 296 -9.18 -9.77 1.01
C SER A 296 -7.92 -10.52 0.57
N LEU A 297 -6.88 -10.43 1.39
CA LEU A 297 -5.61 -11.12 1.20
C LEU A 297 -5.28 -11.92 2.46
N ALA A 298 -4.70 -13.10 2.27
CA ALA A 298 -4.07 -13.86 3.34
C ALA A 298 -2.54 -13.77 3.19
N ILE A 299 -1.86 -13.42 4.27
CA ILE A 299 -0.41 -13.49 4.39
C ILE A 299 -0.08 -14.74 5.21
N VAL A 300 0.75 -15.61 4.66
CA VAL A 300 1.22 -16.81 5.34
C VAL A 300 2.72 -16.66 5.54
N THR A 301 3.12 -16.49 6.79
CA THR A 301 4.53 -16.38 7.17
C THR A 301 5.03 -17.75 7.63
N THR A 302 6.18 -18.16 7.12
CA THR A 302 6.83 -19.42 7.50
C THR A 302 8.27 -19.15 7.92
N ALA A 303 8.71 -19.78 9.00
CA ALA A 303 10.10 -19.76 9.44
C ALA A 303 10.77 -21.10 9.13
N TRP A 304 12.02 -21.06 8.71
CA TRP A 304 12.83 -22.22 8.32
C TRP A 304 14.18 -22.14 9.02
N LEU A 305 14.81 -23.27 9.25
CA LEU A 305 16.19 -23.28 9.74
C LEU A 305 17.13 -22.72 8.67
N ALA A 306 18.16 -22.01 9.11
CA ALA A 306 19.19 -21.51 8.21
C ALA A 306 19.87 -22.72 7.51
N GLY A 307 19.87 -22.72 6.19
CA GLY A 307 20.38 -23.82 5.37
C GLY A 307 19.30 -24.66 4.70
N ASP A 308 18.08 -24.72 5.23
CA ASP A 308 16.96 -25.44 4.59
C ASP A 308 16.37 -24.67 3.40
N VAL A 309 16.56 -23.35 3.37
CA VAL A 309 16.16 -22.50 2.25
C VAL A 309 17.39 -22.08 1.46
N PRO A 310 17.50 -22.45 0.17
CA PRO A 310 18.60 -22.01 -0.67
C PRO A 310 18.68 -20.48 -0.71
N ALA A 311 19.88 -19.92 -0.65
CA ALA A 311 20.10 -18.49 -0.85
C ALA A 311 19.68 -18.09 -2.26
N ALA A 312 18.48 -17.55 -2.40
CA ALA A 312 17.88 -17.26 -3.72
C ALA A 312 18.49 -16.02 -4.41
N GLY A 313 19.26 -15.20 -3.70
CA GLY A 313 19.82 -13.95 -4.22
C GLY A 313 18.77 -12.90 -4.65
N ILE A 314 17.49 -13.16 -4.35
CA ILE A 314 16.35 -12.30 -4.66
C ILE A 314 15.56 -11.97 -3.38
N SER A 315 14.92 -10.81 -3.36
CA SER A 315 14.06 -10.36 -2.26
C SER A 315 12.65 -11.00 -2.28
N GLY A 316 12.29 -11.61 -3.39
CA GLY A 316 10.99 -12.25 -3.56
C GLY A 316 10.64 -12.44 -5.03
N TYR A 317 9.43 -12.98 -5.27
CA TYR A 317 8.95 -13.16 -6.64
C TYR A 317 7.43 -12.98 -6.74
N LEU A 318 6.98 -12.61 -7.94
CA LEU A 318 5.58 -12.47 -8.30
C LEU A 318 5.11 -13.66 -9.14
N VAL A 319 3.85 -14.03 -8.97
CA VAL A 319 3.20 -15.10 -9.74
C VAL A 319 2.04 -14.48 -10.53
N PRO A 320 2.11 -14.44 -11.87
CA PRO A 320 1.01 -13.94 -12.70
C PRO A 320 -0.28 -14.75 -12.48
N ALA A 321 -1.41 -14.03 -12.44
CA ALA A 321 -2.73 -14.63 -12.25
C ALA A 321 -3.10 -15.67 -13.34
N THR A 322 -2.51 -15.55 -14.53
CA THR A 322 -2.69 -16.48 -15.65
C THR A 322 -2.27 -17.92 -15.32
N TYR A 323 -1.38 -18.12 -14.34
CA TYR A 323 -0.99 -19.45 -13.86
C TYR A 323 -2.00 -20.08 -12.90
N ARG A 324 -3.05 -19.36 -12.48
CA ARG A 324 -4.12 -19.83 -11.58
C ARG A 324 -3.59 -20.50 -10.31
N ARG A 325 -2.51 -19.99 -9.75
CA ARG A 325 -1.96 -20.46 -8.49
C ARG A 325 -2.54 -19.67 -7.31
N PRO A 326 -2.72 -20.29 -6.13
CA PRO A 326 -3.22 -19.57 -4.94
C PRO A 326 -2.24 -18.50 -4.43
N VAL A 327 -0.94 -18.68 -4.68
CA VAL A 327 0.10 -17.74 -4.27
C VAL A 327 0.24 -16.65 -5.33
N LYS A 328 0.08 -15.39 -4.96
CA LYS A 328 0.28 -14.21 -5.83
C LYS A 328 1.72 -13.70 -5.80
N ALA A 329 2.34 -13.75 -4.63
CA ALA A 329 3.70 -13.27 -4.40
C ALA A 329 4.35 -14.02 -3.24
N VAL A 330 5.67 -14.04 -3.23
CA VAL A 330 6.47 -14.49 -2.11
C VAL A 330 7.51 -13.43 -1.78
N SER A 331 7.58 -13.01 -0.50
CA SER A 331 8.65 -12.17 0.03
C SER A 331 9.64 -13.07 0.77
N LEU A 332 10.92 -12.90 0.49
CA LEU A 332 12.00 -13.60 1.16
C LEU A 332 12.66 -12.59 2.13
N SER A 333 12.02 -12.41 3.29
CA SER A 333 12.39 -11.35 4.24
C SER A 333 13.83 -11.46 4.72
N SER A 334 14.35 -12.66 4.96
CA SER A 334 15.76 -12.86 5.35
C SER A 334 16.78 -12.50 4.25
N ALA A 335 16.37 -12.46 2.99
CA ALA A 335 17.21 -12.00 1.88
C ALA A 335 17.00 -10.51 1.57
N LYS A 336 15.85 -9.99 1.96
CA LYS A 336 15.45 -8.60 1.70
C LYS A 336 16.02 -7.66 2.76
N TRP A 337 15.95 -8.04 4.02
CA TRP A 337 16.38 -7.26 5.21
C TRP A 337 17.60 -7.87 5.95
#